data_92f033b6c40c472f96c3fe41ea3f0839
#
_entry.id   92f033b6c40c472f96c3fe41ea3f0839
#
_cell.length_a   1.000
_cell.length_b   1.000
_cell.length_c   1.000
_cell.angle_alpha   90.00
_cell.angle_beta   90.00
_cell.angle_gamma   90.00
#
_symmetry.space_group_name_H-M   'P 1'
#
loop_
_entity.id
_entity.type
_entity.pdbx_description
1 polymer ?
#
loop_
_entity_poly.entity_id
_entity_poly.type
_entity_poly.pdbx_seq_one_letter_code
_entity_poly.pdbx_strand_id
1 'polypeptide(L)'
;GEATTEFVGYDRLAEQARIVAVIGPDGAAAHALYQGEQGEIVLDRTPFYATSGGQQADTGVIVMSEGGRDGGADADADADADADVDAAGTVAQVMGASKPLGDAVVHAVRVTHGRLAVGDVVTASVDETRRAATRRNHTATHLLHAALRQVLGSHVQQAGSLVDDERLRFDFSHFEAVGPDQLAAVERLANEWTLANIPVDVSLASLNEAHRMGAMALFDEKYGNVVRVVRVGDVSLELCGGTHAA
;
A
#
# COMPACT_ATOMS: atom_id res chain seq x y z
N GLY A 1 -20.18 15.17 -0.42
CA GLY A 1 -19.43 14.59 -1.55
C GLY A 1 -18.69 13.38 -1.04
N GLU A 2 -18.51 12.37 -1.85
CA GLU A 2 -17.68 11.23 -1.50
C GLU A 2 -16.24 11.73 -1.32
N ALA A 3 -15.61 11.35 -0.21
CA ALA A 3 -14.20 11.65 0.02
C ALA A 3 -13.36 10.86 -1.01
N THR A 4 -12.38 11.50 -1.59
CA THR A 4 -11.40 10.87 -2.49
C THR A 4 -10.01 11.09 -1.95
N THR A 5 -9.11 10.14 -2.14
CA THR A 5 -7.72 10.22 -1.69
C THR A 5 -6.79 10.09 -2.89
N GLU A 6 -5.89 11.05 -3.09
CA GLU A 6 -4.81 10.94 -4.06
C GLU A 6 -3.69 10.06 -3.49
N PHE A 7 -3.37 8.93 -4.16
CA PHE A 7 -2.24 8.10 -3.77
C PHE A 7 -0.94 8.59 -4.41
N VAL A 8 0.02 9.00 -3.59
CA VAL A 8 1.34 9.52 -4.02
C VAL A 8 2.50 8.59 -3.66
N GLY A 9 2.19 7.42 -3.08
CA GLY A 9 3.16 6.51 -2.45
C GLY A 9 4.00 5.67 -3.41
N TYR A 10 3.88 5.83 -4.74
CA TYR A 10 4.84 5.24 -5.67
C TYR A 10 6.18 5.97 -5.62
N ASP A 11 6.15 7.30 -5.50
CA ASP A 11 7.32 8.17 -5.60
C ASP A 11 7.75 8.78 -4.26
N ARG A 12 6.84 8.79 -3.27
CA ARG A 12 7.06 9.46 -1.98
C ARG A 12 6.76 8.52 -0.82
N LEU A 13 7.60 8.60 0.21
CA LEU A 13 7.41 7.89 1.48
C LEU A 13 6.84 8.79 2.57
N ALA A 14 6.85 10.09 2.35
CA ALA A 14 6.24 11.08 3.24
C ALA A 14 5.50 12.14 2.42
N GLU A 15 4.34 12.59 2.93
CA GLU A 15 3.53 13.62 2.29
C GLU A 15 2.80 14.45 3.34
N GLN A 16 2.66 15.75 3.07
CA GLN A 16 1.79 16.63 3.84
C GLN A 16 0.36 16.47 3.32
N ALA A 17 -0.58 16.20 4.22
CA ALA A 17 -1.96 15.90 3.87
C ALA A 17 -2.95 16.54 4.86
N ARG A 18 -4.18 16.72 4.43
CA ARG A 18 -5.29 17.19 5.27
C ARG A 18 -6.19 16.02 5.67
N ILE A 19 -6.57 15.96 6.94
CA ILE A 19 -7.59 15.02 7.42
C ILE A 19 -8.96 15.50 6.95
N VAL A 20 -9.62 14.72 6.11
CA VAL A 20 -10.93 15.05 5.52
C VAL A 20 -12.10 14.33 6.20
N ALA A 21 -11.82 13.23 6.91
CA ALA A 21 -12.80 12.52 7.71
C ALA A 21 -12.12 11.78 8.86
N VAL A 22 -12.87 11.59 9.95
CA VAL A 22 -12.50 10.81 11.13
C VAL A 22 -13.64 9.85 11.45
N ILE A 23 -13.31 8.62 11.81
CA ILE A 23 -14.22 7.58 12.27
C ILE A 23 -13.75 7.16 13.66
N GLY A 24 -14.64 7.26 14.62
CA GLY A 24 -14.36 6.96 16.02
C GLY A 24 -14.22 5.47 16.34
N PRO A 25 -13.85 5.13 17.58
CA PRO A 25 -13.70 3.74 18.02
C PRO A 25 -14.97 2.89 17.90
N ASP A 26 -16.13 3.53 17.87
CA ASP A 26 -17.46 2.91 17.71
C ASP A 26 -17.85 2.70 16.23
N GLY A 27 -16.99 3.11 15.30
CA GLY A 27 -17.25 3.06 13.85
C GLY A 27 -18.17 4.18 13.34
N ALA A 28 -18.53 5.15 14.17
CA ALA A 28 -19.33 6.30 13.77
C ALA A 28 -18.42 7.46 13.31
N ALA A 29 -18.98 8.35 12.48
CA ALA A 29 -18.31 9.59 12.13
C ALA A 29 -18.05 10.42 13.38
N ALA A 30 -16.81 10.88 13.53
CA ALA A 30 -16.34 11.69 14.64
C ALA A 30 -15.70 12.99 14.13
N HIS A 31 -15.53 13.96 15.00
CA HIS A 31 -14.79 15.18 14.66
C HIS A 31 -13.29 15.00 14.92
N ALA A 32 -12.94 14.26 15.96
CA ALA A 32 -11.55 14.01 16.37
C ALA A 32 -11.36 12.64 17.01
N LEU A 33 -10.10 12.19 17.04
CA LEU A 33 -9.59 11.10 17.87
C LEU A 33 -8.59 11.67 18.87
N TYR A 34 -8.63 11.17 20.10
CA TYR A 34 -7.80 11.63 21.20
C TYR A 34 -6.75 10.60 21.61
N GLN A 35 -5.77 11.03 22.39
CA GLN A 35 -4.70 10.16 22.88
C GLN A 35 -5.26 8.87 23.52
N GLY A 36 -4.68 7.74 23.10
CA GLY A 36 -5.07 6.39 23.51
C GLY A 36 -6.17 5.77 22.66
N GLU A 37 -6.91 6.56 21.90
CA GLU A 37 -7.97 6.05 21.02
C GLU A 37 -7.43 5.38 19.75
N GLN A 38 -8.19 4.41 19.29
CA GLN A 38 -8.05 3.82 17.96
C GLN A 38 -9.27 4.19 17.13
N GLY A 39 -9.04 4.47 15.87
CA GLY A 39 -10.10 4.79 14.93
C GLY A 39 -9.55 4.82 13.53
N GLU A 40 -10.27 5.47 12.63
CA GLU A 40 -9.87 5.57 11.24
C GLU A 40 -9.90 7.03 10.78
N ILE A 41 -8.97 7.37 9.89
CA ILE A 41 -8.95 8.69 9.24
C ILE A 41 -8.87 8.55 7.73
N VAL A 42 -9.40 9.54 7.04
CA VAL A 42 -9.24 9.71 5.59
C VAL A 42 -8.42 10.96 5.34
N LEU A 43 -7.41 10.84 4.50
CA LEU A 43 -6.56 11.94 4.05
C LEU A 43 -6.95 12.34 2.62
N ASP A 44 -6.79 13.63 2.26
CA ASP A 44 -6.96 14.11 0.88
C ASP A 44 -5.92 13.52 -0.08
N ARG A 45 -4.71 13.24 0.42
CA ARG A 45 -3.62 12.53 -0.26
C ARG A 45 -2.85 11.65 0.70
N THR A 46 -2.24 10.58 0.20
CA THR A 46 -1.56 9.63 1.07
C THR A 46 -0.35 8.96 0.40
N PRO A 47 0.78 8.77 1.13
CA PRO A 47 1.86 7.91 0.70
C PRO A 47 1.63 6.43 1.06
N PHE A 48 0.62 6.12 1.89
CA PHE A 48 0.34 4.77 2.35
C PHE A 48 -0.36 3.94 1.28
N TYR A 49 0.25 2.84 0.89
CA TYR A 49 -0.39 1.84 0.04
C TYR A 49 -1.50 1.13 0.82
N ALA A 50 -2.70 1.12 0.28
CA ALA A 50 -3.81 0.35 0.83
C ALA A 50 -3.75 -1.10 0.39
N THR A 51 -4.14 -2.04 1.25
CA THR A 51 -4.18 -3.48 0.91
C THR A 51 -4.93 -3.70 -0.41
N SER A 52 -4.24 -4.26 -1.39
CA SER A 52 -4.77 -4.55 -2.72
C SER A 52 -3.86 -5.53 -3.47
N GLY A 53 -4.42 -6.33 -4.40
CA GLY A 53 -3.64 -7.20 -5.29
C GLY A 53 -2.72 -8.19 -4.56
N GLY A 54 -3.09 -8.62 -3.34
CA GLY A 54 -2.26 -9.49 -2.50
C GLY A 54 -1.20 -8.77 -1.66
N GLN A 55 -0.84 -7.51 -1.98
CA GLN A 55 0.08 -6.73 -1.16
C GLN A 55 -0.64 -6.17 0.06
N GLN A 56 -0.05 -6.37 1.25
CA GLN A 56 -0.51 -5.79 2.50
C GLN A 56 -0.26 -4.28 2.55
N ALA A 57 -1.10 -3.60 3.34
CA ALA A 57 -0.99 -2.17 3.54
C ALA A 57 0.32 -1.78 4.21
N ASP A 58 0.75 -0.55 3.94
CA ASP A 58 1.82 0.06 4.70
C ASP A 58 1.42 0.38 6.14
N THR A 59 2.43 0.51 6.95
CA THR A 59 2.38 1.09 8.29
C THR A 59 3.31 2.30 8.37
N GLY A 60 3.19 3.07 9.44
CA GLY A 60 4.04 4.23 9.64
C GLY A 60 3.48 5.17 10.72
N VAL A 61 3.72 6.45 10.53
CA VAL A 61 3.34 7.46 11.51
C VAL A 61 2.69 8.68 10.86
N ILE A 62 1.88 9.35 11.65
CA ILE A 62 1.31 10.67 11.33
C ILE A 62 1.74 11.65 12.42
N VAL A 63 2.28 12.78 11.98
CA VAL A 63 2.73 13.86 12.88
C VAL A 63 2.02 15.14 12.47
N MET A 64 1.58 15.93 13.44
CA MET A 64 1.01 17.24 13.18
C MET A 64 2.04 18.15 12.50
N SER A 65 1.65 18.79 11.41
CA SER A 65 2.51 19.77 10.74
C SER A 65 2.56 21.07 11.52
N GLU A 66 3.71 21.77 11.52
CA GLU A 66 3.83 23.09 12.14
C GLU A 66 2.78 24.05 11.57
N GLY A 67 1.94 24.63 12.41
CA GLY A 67 0.84 25.50 12.00
C GLY A 67 -0.36 24.76 11.38
N GLY A 68 -0.41 23.44 11.47
CA GLY A 68 -1.37 22.58 10.78
C GLY A 68 -2.78 22.52 11.38
N ARG A 69 -3.11 23.30 12.41
CA ARG A 69 -4.47 23.34 12.96
C ARG A 69 -5.35 24.30 12.19
N ASP A 70 -6.48 23.81 11.74
CA ASP A 70 -7.53 24.68 11.21
C ASP A 70 -8.12 25.49 12.38
N GLY A 71 -8.00 26.80 12.34
CA GLY A 71 -8.45 27.73 13.38
C GLY A 71 -9.98 27.83 13.54
N GLY A 72 -10.70 26.72 13.39
CA GLY A 72 -12.12 26.60 13.67
C GLY A 72 -12.35 26.73 15.17
N ALA A 73 -12.84 27.90 15.57
CA ALA A 73 -13.24 28.24 16.92
C ALA A 73 -14.45 27.40 17.36
N ASP A 74 -14.21 26.31 18.09
CA ASP A 74 -15.14 25.84 19.11
C ASP A 74 -14.54 26.16 20.46
N ALA A 75 -14.81 27.42 20.88
CA ALA A 75 -14.34 27.99 22.15
C ALA A 75 -15.32 27.64 23.28
N ASP A 76 -15.68 26.38 23.45
CA ASP A 76 -16.46 25.94 24.61
C ASP A 76 -16.15 24.50 24.98
N ALA A 77 -14.92 24.22 25.43
CA ALA A 77 -14.62 23.06 26.27
C ALA A 77 -13.27 23.26 26.96
N ASP A 78 -13.34 23.47 28.25
CA ASP A 78 -12.29 23.35 29.28
C ASP A 78 -10.85 23.71 28.88
N ALA A 79 -10.54 24.98 28.96
CA ALA A 79 -9.26 25.61 28.58
C ALA A 79 -8.05 25.25 29.47
N ASP A 80 -8.15 24.38 30.45
CA ASP A 80 -7.11 24.17 31.46
C ASP A 80 -6.34 22.86 31.40
N ALA A 81 -6.70 21.92 30.50
CA ALA A 81 -6.00 20.62 30.37
C ALA A 81 -5.11 20.48 29.14
N ASP A 82 -5.24 21.32 28.11
CA ASP A 82 -4.64 21.12 26.78
C ASP A 82 -3.35 21.95 26.54
N ALA A 83 -2.95 22.85 27.42
CA ALA A 83 -1.84 23.74 27.13
C ALA A 83 -0.45 23.08 27.11
N ASP A 84 -0.28 21.93 27.77
CA ASP A 84 1.01 21.22 27.84
C ASP A 84 1.18 20.13 26.74
N VAL A 85 0.09 19.73 26.06
CA VAL A 85 0.12 18.65 25.06
C VAL A 85 0.64 19.15 23.72
N ASP A 86 0.54 20.44 23.45
CA ASP A 86 0.84 21.04 22.14
C ASP A 86 2.32 21.25 21.83
N ALA A 87 3.19 21.24 22.83
CA ALA A 87 4.63 21.45 22.65
C ALA A 87 5.36 20.22 22.08
N ALA A 88 4.76 19.02 22.16
CA ALA A 88 5.37 17.77 21.72
C ALA A 88 4.87 17.27 20.34
N GLY A 89 3.90 17.96 19.72
CA GLY A 89 3.28 17.56 18.45
C GLY A 89 2.39 16.31 18.58
N THR A 90 1.25 16.29 17.91
CA THR A 90 0.39 15.11 17.83
C THR A 90 1.09 14.02 17.01
N VAL A 91 1.09 12.79 17.53
CA VAL A 91 1.64 11.62 16.84
C VAL A 91 0.60 10.50 16.87
N ALA A 92 0.43 9.85 15.74
CA ALA A 92 -0.37 8.63 15.65
C ALA A 92 0.37 7.57 14.86
N GLN A 93 0.17 6.31 15.24
CA GLN A 93 0.62 5.16 14.49
C GLN A 93 -0.42 4.80 13.43
N VAL A 94 0.02 4.61 12.19
CA VAL A 94 -0.78 4.01 11.12
C VAL A 94 -0.53 2.52 11.15
N MET A 95 -1.57 1.74 11.46
CA MET A 95 -1.52 0.29 11.60
C MET A 95 -1.88 -0.42 10.29
N GLY A 96 -2.46 0.28 9.32
CA GLY A 96 -2.84 -0.24 8.03
C GLY A 96 -3.69 0.75 7.25
N ALA A 97 -3.95 0.43 5.99
CA ALA A 97 -4.79 1.22 5.10
C ALA A 97 -5.64 0.32 4.20
N SER A 98 -6.84 0.73 3.89
CA SER A 98 -7.80 -0.01 3.06
C SER A 98 -8.60 0.92 2.15
N LYS A 99 -9.27 0.35 1.15
CA LYS A 99 -10.20 1.05 0.25
C LYS A 99 -11.57 0.39 0.33
N PRO A 100 -12.34 0.60 1.39
CA PRO A 100 -13.64 -0.07 1.56
C PRO A 100 -14.68 0.40 0.56
N LEU A 101 -14.64 1.66 0.13
CA LEU A 101 -15.60 2.26 -0.79
C LEU A 101 -14.90 3.28 -1.70
N GLY A 102 -15.07 3.12 -3.01
CA GLY A 102 -14.60 4.09 -4.01
C GLY A 102 -13.10 4.35 -3.97
N ASP A 103 -12.72 5.63 -4.14
CA ASP A 103 -11.33 6.08 -4.22
C ASP A 103 -10.78 6.62 -2.89
N ALA A 104 -11.54 6.54 -1.80
CA ALA A 104 -11.08 6.94 -0.48
C ALA A 104 -10.16 5.87 0.14
N VAL A 105 -8.99 6.28 0.61
CA VAL A 105 -8.11 5.44 1.44
C VAL A 105 -8.40 5.72 2.90
N VAL A 106 -8.80 4.69 3.62
CA VAL A 106 -9.07 4.72 5.06
C VAL A 106 -7.86 4.17 5.79
N HIS A 107 -7.31 4.96 6.72
CA HIS A 107 -6.14 4.63 7.51
C HIS A 107 -6.58 4.24 8.92
N ALA A 108 -6.30 3.01 9.34
CA ALA A 108 -6.47 2.60 10.73
C ALA A 108 -5.34 3.20 11.57
N VAL A 109 -5.70 4.00 12.56
CA VAL A 109 -4.74 4.74 13.37
C VAL A 109 -4.93 4.50 14.86
N ARG A 110 -3.85 4.67 15.62
CA ARG A 110 -3.85 4.80 17.07
C ARG A 110 -3.18 6.10 17.44
N VAL A 111 -3.90 7.01 18.10
CA VAL A 111 -3.33 8.27 18.60
C VAL A 111 -2.49 7.96 19.83
N THR A 112 -1.18 8.20 19.73
CA THR A 112 -0.22 7.97 20.83
C THR A 112 0.00 9.20 21.67
N HIS A 113 -0.22 10.39 21.08
CA HIS A 113 -0.04 11.66 21.74
C HIS A 113 -0.95 12.74 21.13
N GLY A 114 -1.57 13.59 21.95
CA GLY A 114 -2.43 14.69 21.49
C GLY A 114 -3.76 14.24 20.88
N ARG A 115 -4.16 14.88 19.78
CA ARG A 115 -5.39 14.57 19.05
C ARG A 115 -5.22 14.73 17.54
N LEU A 116 -6.05 14.06 16.76
CA LEU A 116 -6.24 14.25 15.31
C LEU A 116 -7.68 14.67 15.04
N ALA A 117 -7.91 15.75 14.33
CA ALA A 117 -9.24 16.27 14.01
C ALA A 117 -9.43 16.48 12.50
N VAL A 118 -10.69 16.49 12.07
CA VAL A 118 -11.04 16.90 10.71
C VAL A 118 -10.53 18.32 10.44
N GLY A 119 -9.87 18.52 9.31
CA GLY A 119 -9.27 19.81 8.91
C GLY A 119 -7.78 19.93 9.25
N ASP A 120 -7.27 19.17 10.22
CA ASP A 120 -5.87 19.21 10.59
C ASP A 120 -4.95 18.87 9.40
N VAL A 121 -3.83 19.58 9.30
CA VAL A 121 -2.77 19.30 8.33
C VAL A 121 -1.67 18.52 9.03
N VAL A 122 -1.38 17.35 8.48
CA VAL A 122 -0.44 16.38 9.04
C VAL A 122 0.64 16.01 8.05
N THR A 123 1.76 15.52 8.54
CA THR A 123 2.76 14.82 7.75
C THR A 123 2.57 13.31 7.95
N ALA A 124 2.20 12.62 6.89
CA ALA A 124 2.03 11.18 6.84
C ALA A 124 3.32 10.54 6.33
N SER A 125 3.93 9.63 7.09
CA SER A 125 5.22 9.01 6.77
C SER A 125 5.14 7.50 6.87
N VAL A 126 5.46 6.82 5.76
CA VAL A 126 5.50 5.35 5.66
C VAL A 126 6.75 4.82 6.36
N ASP A 127 6.63 3.66 7.02
CA ASP A 127 7.80 2.88 7.47
C ASP A 127 8.61 2.42 6.24
N GLU A 128 9.71 3.12 6.00
CA GLU A 128 10.57 2.88 4.84
C GLU A 128 11.17 1.48 4.83
N THR A 129 11.55 0.96 6.00
CA THR A 129 12.17 -0.36 6.12
C THR A 129 11.18 -1.46 5.72
N ARG A 130 9.96 -1.39 6.24
CA ARG A 130 8.89 -2.33 5.90
C ARG A 130 8.48 -2.20 4.43
N ARG A 131 8.29 -0.98 3.92
CA ARG A 131 7.97 -0.74 2.51
C ARG A 131 9.04 -1.32 1.59
N ALA A 132 10.32 -1.11 1.89
CA ALA A 132 11.42 -1.63 1.09
C ALA A 132 11.44 -3.17 1.08
N ALA A 133 11.17 -3.82 2.22
CA ALA A 133 11.05 -5.27 2.29
C ALA A 133 9.84 -5.79 1.50
N THR A 134 8.67 -5.17 1.65
CA THR A 134 7.46 -5.51 0.88
C THR A 134 7.68 -5.36 -0.63
N ARG A 135 8.34 -4.27 -1.08
CA ARG A 135 8.68 -4.05 -2.49
C ARG A 135 9.56 -5.17 -3.05
N ARG A 136 10.56 -5.63 -2.30
CA ARG A 136 11.42 -6.77 -2.69
C ARG A 136 10.62 -8.06 -2.80
N ASN A 137 9.79 -8.35 -1.81
CA ASN A 137 8.94 -9.54 -1.81
C ASN A 137 7.91 -9.50 -2.94
N HIS A 138 7.37 -8.32 -3.27
CA HIS A 138 6.44 -8.19 -4.38
C HIS A 138 7.13 -8.43 -5.73
N THR A 139 8.31 -7.86 -5.94
CA THR A 139 9.08 -8.13 -7.16
C THR A 139 9.51 -9.60 -7.24
N ALA A 140 9.93 -10.19 -6.11
CA ALA A 140 10.24 -11.62 -6.06
C ALA A 140 9.03 -12.52 -6.40
N THR A 141 7.81 -12.07 -6.10
CA THR A 141 6.58 -12.78 -6.49
C THR A 141 6.44 -12.85 -8.02
N HIS A 142 6.72 -11.76 -8.74
CA HIS A 142 6.73 -11.75 -10.21
C HIS A 142 7.81 -12.67 -10.78
N LEU A 143 9.01 -12.67 -10.20
CA LEU A 143 10.09 -13.58 -10.60
C LEU A 143 9.73 -15.04 -10.34
N LEU A 144 9.12 -15.34 -9.20
CA LEU A 144 8.63 -16.68 -8.87
C LEU A 144 7.56 -17.14 -9.86
N HIS A 145 6.59 -16.30 -10.19
CA HIS A 145 5.57 -16.58 -11.18
C HIS A 145 6.19 -16.91 -12.55
N ALA A 146 7.12 -16.09 -13.01
CA ALA A 146 7.84 -16.33 -14.26
C ALA A 146 8.63 -17.65 -14.23
N ALA A 147 9.32 -17.97 -13.12
CA ALA A 147 10.07 -19.21 -12.95
C ALA A 147 9.16 -20.44 -12.97
N LEU A 148 8.02 -20.38 -12.28
CA LEU A 148 7.00 -21.43 -12.31
C LEU A 148 6.50 -21.67 -13.74
N ARG A 149 6.19 -20.63 -14.49
CA ARG A 149 5.76 -20.74 -15.89
C ARG A 149 6.84 -21.30 -16.80
N GLN A 150 8.09 -20.95 -16.59
CA GLN A 150 9.21 -21.45 -17.38
C GLN A 150 9.48 -22.93 -17.11
N VAL A 151 9.35 -23.40 -15.88
CA VAL A 151 9.64 -24.79 -15.50
C VAL A 151 8.44 -25.71 -15.70
N LEU A 152 7.24 -25.26 -15.29
CA LEU A 152 6.03 -26.10 -15.28
C LEU A 152 5.16 -25.90 -16.54
N GLY A 153 5.30 -24.77 -17.23
CA GLY A 153 4.57 -24.45 -18.43
C GLY A 153 3.67 -23.22 -18.34
N SER A 154 3.31 -22.66 -19.50
CA SER A 154 2.56 -21.41 -19.63
C SER A 154 1.12 -21.46 -19.08
N HIS A 155 0.60 -22.65 -18.75
CA HIS A 155 -0.72 -22.84 -18.12
C HIS A 155 -0.76 -22.41 -16.66
N VAL A 156 0.42 -22.26 -16.01
CA VAL A 156 0.48 -21.79 -14.61
C VAL A 156 -0.09 -20.39 -14.52
N GLN A 157 -1.10 -20.25 -13.66
CA GLN A 157 -1.79 -18.98 -13.39
C GLN A 157 -1.90 -18.76 -11.90
N GLN A 158 -1.82 -17.49 -11.48
CA GLN A 158 -2.04 -17.11 -10.09
C GLN A 158 -3.47 -17.44 -9.68
N ALA A 159 -3.63 -18.14 -8.55
CA ALA A 159 -4.91 -18.39 -7.88
C ALA A 159 -5.07 -17.52 -6.63
N GLY A 160 -3.97 -17.05 -6.05
CA GLY A 160 -3.94 -16.15 -4.91
C GLY A 160 -2.53 -15.65 -4.65
N SER A 161 -2.42 -14.56 -3.91
CA SER A 161 -1.14 -13.98 -3.50
C SER A 161 -1.26 -13.29 -2.15
N LEU A 162 -0.18 -13.31 -1.38
CA LEU A 162 0.01 -12.49 -0.20
C LEU A 162 1.46 -12.02 -0.18
N VAL A 163 1.65 -10.72 -0.02
CA VAL A 163 2.95 -10.08 0.03
C VAL A 163 2.98 -9.11 1.20
N ASP A 164 3.90 -9.31 2.12
CA ASP A 164 4.19 -8.42 3.24
C ASP A 164 5.72 -8.19 3.38
N ASP A 165 6.15 -7.58 4.46
CA ASP A 165 7.56 -7.28 4.70
C ASP A 165 8.38 -8.52 5.11
N GLU A 166 7.74 -9.58 5.60
CA GLU A 166 8.41 -10.79 6.08
C GLU A 166 8.43 -11.90 5.03
N ARG A 167 7.39 -12.00 4.18
CA ARG A 167 7.20 -13.13 3.27
C ARG A 167 6.34 -12.79 2.06
N LEU A 168 6.39 -13.71 1.11
CA LEU A 168 5.41 -13.83 0.04
C LEU A 168 4.76 -15.23 0.08
N ARG A 169 3.51 -15.31 -0.36
CA ARG A 169 2.83 -16.57 -0.68
C ARG A 169 2.25 -16.43 -2.07
N PHE A 170 2.45 -17.44 -2.90
CA PHE A 170 1.92 -17.47 -4.25
C PHE A 170 1.17 -18.79 -4.47
N ASP A 171 -0.15 -18.70 -4.58
CA ASP A 171 -1.02 -19.83 -4.87
C ASP A 171 -1.24 -19.89 -6.38
N PHE A 172 -1.07 -21.05 -6.98
CA PHE A 172 -1.18 -21.19 -8.44
C PHE A 172 -1.85 -22.51 -8.86
N SER A 173 -2.40 -22.50 -10.08
CA SER A 173 -3.00 -23.69 -10.69
C SER A 173 -1.94 -24.52 -11.41
N HIS A 174 -1.94 -25.85 -11.15
CA HIS A 174 -1.13 -26.83 -11.86
C HIS A 174 -1.85 -28.19 -11.86
N PHE A 175 -1.53 -29.07 -12.81
CA PHE A 175 -2.27 -30.32 -13.03
C PHE A 175 -1.86 -31.43 -12.06
N GLU A 176 -0.64 -31.36 -11.51
CA GLU A 176 -0.05 -32.40 -10.68
C GLU A 176 0.81 -31.79 -9.56
N ALA A 177 1.25 -32.60 -8.62
CA ALA A 177 2.17 -32.16 -7.59
C ALA A 177 3.54 -31.79 -8.18
N VAL A 178 4.08 -30.63 -7.78
CA VAL A 178 5.39 -30.18 -8.25
C VAL A 178 6.46 -31.07 -7.63
N GLY A 179 7.28 -31.69 -8.46
CA GLY A 179 8.36 -32.58 -8.03
C GLY A 179 9.57 -31.82 -7.45
N PRO A 180 10.41 -32.52 -6.65
CA PRO A 180 11.59 -31.89 -6.01
C PRO A 180 12.55 -31.24 -7.02
N ASP A 181 12.81 -31.87 -8.16
CA ASP A 181 13.69 -31.33 -9.21
C ASP A 181 13.11 -30.08 -9.88
N GLN A 182 11.80 -30.04 -10.07
CA GLN A 182 11.09 -28.87 -10.58
C GLN A 182 11.16 -27.71 -9.57
N LEU A 183 10.94 -27.99 -8.28
CA LEU A 183 11.06 -26.98 -7.23
C LEU A 183 12.49 -26.41 -7.16
N ALA A 184 13.51 -27.27 -7.21
CA ALA A 184 14.90 -26.83 -7.24
C ALA A 184 15.22 -25.99 -8.49
N ALA A 185 14.63 -26.32 -9.65
CA ALA A 185 14.80 -25.51 -10.86
C ALA A 185 14.12 -24.15 -10.76
N VAL A 186 12.90 -24.07 -10.19
CA VAL A 186 12.19 -22.80 -9.93
C VAL A 186 12.99 -21.92 -8.96
N GLU A 187 13.44 -22.49 -7.85
CA GLU A 187 14.24 -21.78 -6.85
C GLU A 187 15.53 -21.23 -7.47
N ARG A 188 16.26 -22.02 -8.23
CA ARG A 188 17.47 -21.59 -8.92
C ARG A 188 17.21 -20.42 -9.84
N LEU A 189 16.19 -20.48 -10.71
CA LEU A 189 15.86 -19.42 -11.65
C LEU A 189 15.48 -18.13 -10.93
N ALA A 190 14.59 -18.20 -9.93
CA ALA A 190 14.18 -17.04 -9.16
C ALA A 190 15.38 -16.36 -8.48
N ASN A 191 16.31 -17.16 -7.91
CA ASN A 191 17.53 -16.64 -7.30
C ASN A 191 18.51 -16.07 -8.33
N GLU A 192 18.71 -16.71 -9.48
CA GLU A 192 19.55 -16.20 -10.57
C GLU A 192 19.08 -14.81 -11.02
N TRP A 193 17.78 -14.63 -11.25
CA TRP A 193 17.22 -13.34 -11.67
C TRP A 193 17.28 -12.28 -10.57
N THR A 194 17.08 -12.68 -9.32
CA THR A 194 17.24 -11.78 -8.17
C THR A 194 18.68 -11.28 -8.07
N LEU A 195 19.66 -12.18 -8.19
CA LEU A 195 21.09 -11.85 -8.12
C LEU A 195 21.57 -11.08 -9.35
N ALA A 196 20.93 -11.24 -10.50
CA ALA A 196 21.22 -10.48 -11.70
C ALA A 196 20.84 -9.00 -11.58
N ASN A 197 20.10 -8.63 -10.52
CA ASN A 197 19.66 -7.26 -10.26
C ASN A 197 19.00 -6.61 -11.49
N ILE A 198 18.05 -7.33 -12.09
CA ILE A 198 17.36 -6.91 -13.31
C ILE A 198 16.55 -5.65 -13.03
N PRO A 199 16.64 -4.59 -13.86
CA PRO A 199 15.86 -3.38 -13.68
C PRO A 199 14.34 -3.66 -13.71
N VAL A 200 13.61 -2.95 -12.85
CA VAL A 200 12.15 -2.98 -12.82
C VAL A 200 11.63 -1.67 -13.39
N ASP A 201 11.04 -1.75 -14.57
CA ASP A 201 10.46 -0.60 -15.26
C ASP A 201 8.95 -0.58 -15.05
N VAL A 202 8.41 0.61 -14.79
CA VAL A 202 6.99 0.83 -14.62
C VAL A 202 6.51 1.86 -15.64
N SER A 203 5.43 1.52 -16.36
CA SER A 203 4.79 2.42 -17.30
C SER A 203 3.28 2.39 -17.15
N LEU A 204 2.64 3.49 -17.56
CA LEU A 204 1.19 3.56 -17.71
C LEU A 204 0.83 3.33 -19.17
N ALA A 205 -0.16 2.51 -19.42
CA ALA A 205 -0.65 2.20 -20.76
C ALA A 205 -2.17 2.08 -20.75
N SER A 206 -2.80 2.16 -21.91
CA SER A 206 -4.18 1.70 -22.03
C SER A 206 -4.21 0.17 -21.90
N LEU A 207 -5.33 -0.38 -21.44
CA LEU A 207 -5.49 -1.84 -21.32
C LEU A 207 -5.22 -2.55 -22.65
N ASN A 208 -5.66 -1.95 -23.77
CA ASN A 208 -5.43 -2.51 -25.12
C ASN A 208 -3.94 -2.49 -25.51
N GLU A 209 -3.19 -1.47 -25.14
CA GLU A 209 -1.74 -1.42 -25.37
C GLU A 209 -1.01 -2.43 -24.53
N ALA A 210 -1.35 -2.54 -23.24
CA ALA A 210 -0.78 -3.53 -22.34
C ALA A 210 -0.98 -4.96 -22.86
N HIS A 211 -2.17 -5.29 -23.36
CA HIS A 211 -2.43 -6.59 -24.03
C HIS A 211 -1.58 -6.79 -25.28
N ARG A 212 -1.43 -5.76 -26.13
CA ARG A 212 -0.54 -5.84 -27.32
C ARG A 212 0.93 -6.03 -26.97
N MET A 213 1.36 -5.49 -25.83
CA MET A 213 2.70 -5.72 -25.28
C MET A 213 2.89 -7.13 -24.73
N GLY A 214 1.82 -7.91 -24.58
CA GLY A 214 1.85 -9.25 -23.99
C GLY A 214 1.83 -9.24 -22.45
N ALA A 215 1.43 -8.13 -21.83
CA ALA A 215 1.34 -8.05 -20.38
C ALA A 215 0.27 -9.02 -19.85
N MET A 216 0.66 -9.79 -18.83
CA MET A 216 -0.28 -10.69 -18.15
C MET A 216 -1.18 -9.87 -17.22
N ALA A 217 -2.49 -10.09 -17.35
CA ALA A 217 -3.50 -9.60 -16.43
C ALA A 217 -3.80 -10.69 -15.40
N LEU A 218 -3.87 -10.30 -14.13
CA LEU A 218 -4.32 -11.18 -13.07
C LEU A 218 -5.83 -11.37 -13.17
N PHE A 219 -6.33 -12.59 -12.95
CA PHE A 219 -7.76 -12.86 -12.92
C PHE A 219 -8.42 -12.14 -11.75
N ASP A 220 -9.66 -11.65 -11.95
CA ASP A 220 -10.52 -10.97 -10.99
C ASP A 220 -10.17 -9.51 -10.63
N GLU A 221 -9.14 -8.90 -11.18
CA GLU A 221 -8.93 -7.46 -11.02
C GLU A 221 -9.75 -6.66 -12.05
N LYS A 222 -10.52 -5.70 -11.56
CA LYS A 222 -11.24 -4.74 -12.43
C LYS A 222 -10.26 -3.64 -12.85
N TYR A 223 -9.75 -3.76 -14.06
CA TYR A 223 -8.85 -2.76 -14.62
C TYR A 223 -9.61 -1.56 -15.17
N GLY A 224 -9.14 -0.36 -14.87
CA GLY A 224 -9.60 0.87 -15.51
C GLY A 224 -9.09 1.00 -16.96
N ASN A 225 -9.41 2.13 -17.61
CA ASN A 225 -8.94 2.41 -18.97
C ASN A 225 -7.41 2.58 -19.03
N VAL A 226 -6.79 3.03 -17.96
CA VAL A 226 -5.34 3.16 -17.80
C VAL A 226 -4.87 2.17 -16.76
N VAL A 227 -3.86 1.37 -17.10
CA VAL A 227 -3.30 0.32 -16.27
C VAL A 227 -1.81 0.55 -16.04
N ARG A 228 -1.33 0.10 -14.89
CA ARG A 228 0.09 0.12 -14.55
C ARG A 228 0.72 -1.19 -15.01
N VAL A 229 1.73 -1.09 -15.87
CA VAL A 229 2.49 -2.22 -16.43
C VAL A 229 3.84 -2.27 -15.72
N VAL A 230 4.14 -3.39 -15.10
CA VAL A 230 5.41 -3.66 -14.43
C VAL A 230 6.20 -4.66 -15.26
N ARG A 231 7.41 -4.27 -15.66
CA ARG A 231 8.34 -5.07 -16.45
C ARG A 231 9.60 -5.35 -15.63
N VAL A 232 10.00 -6.60 -15.54
CA VAL A 232 11.29 -7.00 -14.98
C VAL A 232 12.14 -7.55 -16.11
N GLY A 233 12.91 -6.69 -16.78
CA GLY A 233 13.67 -7.03 -17.97
C GLY A 233 12.84 -7.77 -19.02
N ASP A 234 13.37 -8.90 -19.50
CA ASP A 234 12.65 -9.82 -20.42
C ASP A 234 12.00 -11.01 -19.69
N VAL A 235 12.04 -11.00 -18.34
CA VAL A 235 11.60 -12.14 -17.51
C VAL A 235 10.11 -12.07 -17.21
N SER A 236 9.61 -10.90 -16.83
CA SER A 236 8.20 -10.70 -16.42
C SER A 236 7.63 -9.41 -16.99
N LEU A 237 6.37 -9.46 -17.41
CA LEU A 237 5.59 -8.32 -17.87
C LEU A 237 4.14 -8.51 -17.41
N GLU A 238 3.72 -7.76 -16.38
CA GLU A 238 2.45 -7.96 -15.71
C GLU A 238 1.72 -6.64 -15.43
N LEU A 239 0.38 -6.69 -15.42
CA LEU A 239 -0.44 -5.60 -14.88
C LEU A 239 -0.39 -5.68 -13.36
N CYS A 240 0.15 -4.65 -12.70
CA CYS A 240 0.28 -4.66 -11.26
C CYS A 240 0.21 -3.25 -10.66
N GLY A 241 -0.75 -3.06 -9.74
CA GLY A 241 -0.90 -1.83 -8.96
C GLY A 241 -0.01 -1.74 -7.71
N GLY A 242 0.76 -2.78 -7.40
CA GLY A 242 1.58 -2.84 -6.20
C GLY A 242 2.85 -2.00 -6.25
N THR A 243 3.57 -1.95 -5.13
CA THR A 243 4.87 -1.30 -5.04
C THR A 243 5.99 -2.30 -5.32
N HIS A 244 7.00 -1.90 -6.09
CA HIS A 244 8.09 -2.77 -6.53
C HIS A 244 9.47 -2.20 -6.19
N ALA A 245 10.49 -3.07 -6.19
CA ALA A 245 11.88 -2.66 -6.16
C ALA A 245 12.20 -1.80 -7.41
N ALA A 246 13.22 -0.95 -7.31
CA ALA A 246 13.71 -0.12 -8.42
C ALA A 246 14.92 -0.78 -9.07
#